data_74293c5b89f631124c3ef95477b3abd6
#
_entry.id   74293c5b89f631124c3ef95477b3abd6
#
_cell.length_a   1.000
_cell.length_b   1.000
_cell.length_c   1.000
_cell.angle_alpha   90.00
_cell.angle_beta   90.00
_cell.angle_gamma   90.00
#
_symmetry.space_group_name_H-M   'P 1'
#
loop_
_entity.id
_entity.type
_entity.pdbx_description
1 polymer ?
#
loop_
_entity_poly.entity_id
_entity_poly.type
_entity_poly.pdbx_seq_one_letter_code
_entity_poly.pdbx_strand_id
1 'polypeptide(L)'
;MSSRLKIVTIGPFPPLRGGISDFHESLVAQLSKKNDVSVLNFKSLYPKILFPGKSQYTEYKNTSDSVETILNPLNILSWFKGSHFIKKKNPDKLIISYWSFFFIPIYMFLLGSIKKGHRYVLFHNVISHENRIFEKFFLKLFIKKIDRCIVMNKYNEKLILQINPKA
;
A
#
# COMPACT_ATOMS: atom_id res chain seq x y z
N MET A 1 -21.04 21.19 8.07
CA MET A 1 -19.96 20.90 7.09
C MET A 1 -19.22 19.66 7.56
N SER A 2 -19.26 18.56 6.82
CA SER A 2 -18.45 17.37 7.19
C SER A 2 -16.98 17.74 7.07
N SER A 3 -16.21 17.55 8.14
CA SER A 3 -14.77 17.77 8.13
C SER A 3 -14.11 16.82 7.12
N ARG A 4 -13.20 17.33 6.30
CA ARG A 4 -12.41 16.50 5.38
C ARG A 4 -11.58 15.52 6.18
N LEU A 5 -11.61 14.23 5.84
CA LEU A 5 -10.76 13.23 6.45
C LEU A 5 -9.32 13.39 5.95
N LYS A 6 -8.37 13.20 6.85
CA LYS A 6 -6.95 13.05 6.51
C LYS A 6 -6.68 11.60 6.16
N ILE A 7 -6.26 11.34 4.93
CA ILE A 7 -5.98 9.99 4.45
C ILE A 7 -4.52 9.91 4.02
N VAL A 8 -3.81 8.92 4.49
CA VAL A 8 -2.51 8.54 3.92
C VAL A 8 -2.69 7.27 3.11
N THR A 9 -2.27 7.30 1.85
CA THR A 9 -2.22 6.11 1.00
C THR A 9 -0.78 5.64 0.83
N ILE A 10 -0.57 4.33 0.77
CA ILE A 10 0.75 3.70 0.58
C ILE A 10 0.67 2.75 -0.60
N GLY A 11 1.56 2.92 -1.57
CA GLY A 11 1.63 2.05 -2.75
C GLY A 11 2.50 2.64 -3.84
N PRO A 12 2.70 1.87 -4.94
CA PRO A 12 3.34 2.43 -6.13
C PRO A 12 2.51 3.60 -6.66
N PHE A 13 3.20 4.66 -7.01
CA PHE A 13 2.61 5.89 -7.54
C PHE A 13 3.54 6.44 -8.63
N PRO A 14 3.07 7.22 -9.62
CA PRO A 14 3.98 7.83 -10.58
C PRO A 14 5.17 8.55 -9.91
N PRO A 15 6.39 8.43 -10.45
CA PRO A 15 6.75 7.94 -11.78
C PRO A 15 6.93 6.41 -11.90
N LEU A 16 6.59 5.60 -10.90
CA LEU A 16 6.63 4.15 -11.02
C LEU A 16 5.63 3.66 -12.07
N ARG A 17 6.07 2.75 -12.96
CA ARG A 17 5.24 2.19 -14.03
C ARG A 17 4.40 1.03 -13.56
N GLY A 18 3.20 0.91 -14.14
CA GLY A 18 2.36 -0.29 -14.05
C GLY A 18 0.93 0.00 -13.60
N GLY A 19 0.03 -0.92 -13.94
CA GLY A 19 -1.41 -0.73 -13.70
C GLY A 19 -1.79 -0.48 -12.24
N ILE A 20 -0.99 -0.95 -11.28
CA ILE A 20 -1.23 -0.67 -9.85
C ILE A 20 -0.90 0.79 -9.53
N SER A 21 0.16 1.35 -10.14
CA SER A 21 0.51 2.77 -10.01
C SER A 21 -0.58 3.66 -10.61
N ASP A 22 -1.05 3.33 -11.81
CA ASP A 22 -2.10 4.07 -12.52
C ASP A 22 -3.43 4.01 -11.76
N PHE A 23 -3.76 2.83 -11.22
CA PHE A 23 -4.94 2.66 -10.38
C PHE A 23 -4.84 3.49 -9.09
N HIS A 24 -3.67 3.46 -8.43
CA HIS A 24 -3.43 4.20 -7.19
C HIS A 24 -3.53 5.72 -7.43
N GLU A 25 -2.98 6.22 -8.53
CA GLU A 25 -3.13 7.62 -8.93
C GLU A 25 -4.60 8.00 -9.12
N SER A 26 -5.36 7.19 -9.84
CA SER A 26 -6.79 7.38 -10.06
C SER A 26 -7.58 7.37 -8.75
N LEU A 27 -7.26 6.44 -7.84
CA LEU A 27 -7.87 6.36 -6.51
C LEU A 27 -7.60 7.62 -5.70
N VAL A 28 -6.35 8.08 -5.66
CA VAL A 28 -5.94 9.30 -4.95
C VAL A 28 -6.66 10.51 -5.53
N ALA A 29 -6.75 10.64 -6.84
CA ALA A 29 -7.48 11.73 -7.50
C ALA A 29 -8.97 11.77 -7.10
N GLN A 30 -9.63 10.61 -6.98
CA GLN A 30 -11.03 10.55 -6.53
C GLN A 30 -11.18 10.85 -5.03
N LEU A 31 -10.31 10.30 -4.19
CA LEU A 31 -10.34 10.56 -2.74
C LEU A 31 -10.08 12.03 -2.42
N SER A 32 -9.18 12.68 -3.15
CA SER A 32 -8.80 14.10 -2.94
C SER A 32 -9.92 15.09 -3.24
N LYS A 33 -10.96 14.68 -3.96
CA LYS A 33 -12.14 15.55 -4.19
C LYS A 33 -12.86 15.94 -2.89
N LYS A 34 -12.82 15.05 -1.88
CA LYS A 34 -13.57 15.22 -0.62
C LYS A 34 -12.70 15.14 0.64
N ASN A 35 -11.43 14.75 0.51
CA ASN A 35 -10.54 14.47 1.63
C ASN A 35 -9.19 15.18 1.43
N ASP A 36 -8.41 15.27 2.52
CA ASP A 36 -7.00 15.65 2.50
C ASP A 36 -6.15 14.37 2.35
N VAL A 37 -5.60 14.15 1.16
CA VAL A 37 -4.89 12.89 0.83
C VAL A 37 -3.41 13.15 0.67
N SER A 38 -2.60 12.38 1.38
CA SER A 38 -1.15 12.33 1.22
C SER A 38 -0.73 10.94 0.76
N VAL A 39 0.23 10.88 -0.16
CA VAL A 39 0.74 9.63 -0.74
C VAL A 39 2.13 9.33 -0.20
N LEU A 40 2.33 8.13 0.31
CA LEU A 40 3.63 7.59 0.67
C LEU A 40 4.04 6.57 -0.39
N ASN A 41 4.90 7.02 -1.31
CA ASN A 41 5.31 6.28 -2.50
C ASN A 41 6.63 5.53 -2.29
N PHE A 42 6.83 4.49 -3.08
CA PHE A 42 8.09 3.76 -3.17
C PHE A 42 9.09 4.49 -4.07
N LYS A 43 10.33 4.60 -3.61
CA LYS A 43 11.46 5.05 -4.42
C LYS A 43 11.89 3.97 -5.42
N SER A 44 11.76 2.69 -5.03
CA SER A 44 12.06 1.52 -5.86
C SER A 44 11.25 0.34 -5.34
N LEU A 45 10.70 -0.47 -6.25
CA LEU A 45 9.92 -1.67 -5.89
C LEU A 45 10.81 -2.90 -5.78
N TYR A 46 11.77 -3.04 -6.70
CA TYR A 46 12.65 -4.19 -6.80
C TYR A 46 14.10 -3.75 -7.05
N PRO A 47 15.11 -4.55 -6.64
CA PRO A 47 16.47 -4.37 -7.12
C PRO A 47 16.50 -4.32 -8.64
N LYS A 48 17.34 -3.46 -9.21
CA LYS A 48 17.45 -3.31 -10.68
C LYS A 48 17.66 -4.63 -11.40
N ILE A 49 18.40 -5.56 -10.76
CA ILE A 49 18.74 -6.87 -11.31
C ILE A 49 17.54 -7.83 -11.42
N LEU A 50 16.49 -7.62 -10.62
CA LEU A 50 15.28 -8.44 -10.61
C LEU A 50 14.15 -7.84 -11.45
N PHE A 51 14.38 -6.68 -12.05
CA PHE A 51 13.36 -6.05 -12.87
C PHE A 51 13.47 -6.51 -14.33
N PRO A 52 12.43 -7.15 -14.89
CA PRO A 52 12.49 -7.71 -16.24
C PRO A 52 12.42 -6.66 -17.36
N GLY A 53 12.23 -5.39 -17.04
CA GLY A 53 12.11 -4.29 -18.00
C GLY A 53 13.30 -3.34 -18.00
N LYS A 54 13.38 -2.47 -19.03
CA LYS A 54 14.45 -1.46 -19.14
C LYS A 54 14.39 -0.39 -18.04
N SER A 55 13.20 -0.01 -17.55
CA SER A 55 13.01 1.00 -16.50
C SER A 55 11.74 0.74 -15.68
N GLN A 56 11.83 0.92 -14.36
CA GLN A 56 10.68 0.91 -13.46
C GLN A 56 9.91 2.24 -13.47
N TYR A 57 10.41 3.24 -14.19
CA TYR A 57 9.90 4.61 -14.15
C TYR A 57 9.33 5.03 -15.50
N THR A 58 8.33 5.90 -15.46
CA THR A 58 7.84 6.67 -16.60
C THR A 58 8.61 8.00 -16.68
N GLU A 59 8.54 8.67 -17.82
CA GLU A 59 9.05 10.05 -17.97
C GLU A 59 8.20 11.07 -17.18
N TYR A 60 6.96 10.72 -16.91
CA TYR A 60 6.04 11.54 -16.13
C TYR A 60 6.46 11.58 -14.65
N LYS A 61 6.71 12.78 -14.15
CA LYS A 61 6.96 13.04 -12.72
C LYS A 61 5.74 13.73 -12.11
N ASN A 62 5.09 13.07 -11.15
CA ASN A 62 4.14 13.78 -10.34
C ASN A 62 4.90 14.67 -9.35
N THR A 63 4.73 15.98 -9.45
CA THR A 63 5.41 16.98 -8.63
C THR A 63 4.52 17.52 -7.51
N SER A 64 3.44 16.81 -7.17
CA SER A 64 2.54 17.25 -6.10
C SER A 64 3.21 17.18 -4.73
N ASP A 65 3.12 18.25 -3.95
CA ASP A 65 3.60 18.33 -2.56
C ASP A 65 2.94 17.31 -1.62
N SER A 66 1.84 16.69 -2.05
CA SER A 66 1.14 15.62 -1.32
C SER A 66 1.80 14.26 -1.47
N VAL A 67 2.81 14.09 -2.35
CA VAL A 67 3.48 12.81 -2.65
C VAL A 67 4.88 12.78 -2.06
N GLU A 68 5.11 11.88 -1.11
CA GLU A 68 6.42 11.64 -0.51
C GLU A 68 7.00 10.31 -1.01
N THR A 69 8.07 10.37 -1.82
CA THR A 69 8.69 9.20 -2.45
C THR A 69 9.95 8.78 -1.72
N ILE A 70 9.80 7.97 -0.65
CA ILE A 70 10.91 7.58 0.23
C ILE A 70 11.01 6.09 0.51
N LEU A 71 9.94 5.30 0.29
CA LEU A 71 9.93 3.90 0.68
C LEU A 71 10.85 3.04 -0.21
N ASN A 72 11.56 2.14 0.43
CA ASN A 72 12.32 1.07 -0.23
C ASN A 72 12.18 -0.20 0.62
N PRO A 73 11.64 -1.30 0.08
CA PRO A 73 11.40 -2.53 0.85
C PRO A 73 12.66 -3.17 1.42
N LEU A 74 13.83 -2.92 0.80
CA LEU A 74 15.13 -3.45 1.25
C LEU A 74 15.90 -2.50 2.18
N ASN A 75 15.43 -1.27 2.39
CA ASN A 75 16.10 -0.29 3.24
C ASN A 75 15.25 0.03 4.47
N ILE A 76 15.59 -0.58 5.60
CA ILE A 76 14.88 -0.41 6.87
C ILE A 76 14.83 1.06 7.33
N LEU A 77 15.87 1.86 7.06
CA LEU A 77 15.85 3.29 7.40
C LEU A 77 14.71 4.04 6.69
N SER A 78 14.34 3.59 5.48
CA SER A 78 13.19 4.15 4.77
C SER A 78 11.86 3.84 5.46
N TRP A 79 11.78 2.70 6.17
CA TRP A 79 10.58 2.32 6.91
C TRP A 79 10.34 3.25 8.11
N PHE A 80 11.42 3.60 8.83
CA PHE A 80 11.35 4.59 9.91
C PHE A 80 10.95 5.98 9.40
N LYS A 81 11.49 6.40 8.25
CA LYS A 81 11.07 7.65 7.60
C LYS A 81 9.60 7.62 7.23
N GLY A 82 9.12 6.52 6.65
CA GLY A 82 7.70 6.31 6.33
C GLY A 82 6.82 6.34 7.57
N SER A 83 7.23 5.66 8.65
CA SER A 83 6.53 5.69 9.94
C SER A 83 6.44 7.10 10.51
N HIS A 84 7.54 7.87 10.47
CA HIS A 84 7.57 9.26 10.91
C HIS A 84 6.62 10.13 10.07
N PHE A 85 6.62 9.95 8.74
CA PHE A 85 5.69 10.66 7.85
C PHE A 85 4.23 10.38 8.22
N ILE A 86 3.84 9.11 8.42
CA ILE A 86 2.47 8.74 8.82
C ILE A 86 2.10 9.40 10.15
N LYS A 87 2.99 9.33 11.16
CA LYS A 87 2.75 9.94 12.47
C LYS A 87 2.61 11.45 12.38
N LYS A 88 3.45 12.12 11.57
CA LYS A 88 3.40 13.57 11.35
C LYS A 88 2.10 14.01 10.68
N LYS A 89 1.62 13.25 9.69
CA LYS A 89 0.34 13.51 9.01
C LYS A 89 -0.87 13.25 9.91
N ASN A 90 -0.72 12.37 10.91
CA ASN A 90 -1.77 11.97 11.85
C ASN A 90 -3.10 11.66 11.13
N PRO A 91 -3.12 10.67 10.24
CA PRO A 91 -4.28 10.43 9.37
C PRO A 91 -5.43 9.78 10.14
N ASP A 92 -6.66 10.09 9.70
CA ASP A 92 -7.89 9.39 10.12
C ASP A 92 -7.96 7.99 9.51
N LYS A 93 -7.36 7.79 8.33
CA LYS A 93 -7.34 6.52 7.60
C LYS A 93 -5.98 6.29 6.94
N LEU A 94 -5.48 5.05 7.04
CA LEU A 94 -4.33 4.57 6.29
C LEU A 94 -4.81 3.52 5.29
N ILE A 95 -4.54 3.72 4.02
CA ILE A 95 -4.92 2.81 2.93
C ILE A 95 -3.66 2.27 2.27
N ILE A 96 -3.44 0.97 2.34
CA ILE A 96 -2.30 0.30 1.71
C ILE A 96 -2.76 -0.41 0.44
N SER A 97 -2.11 -0.14 -0.69
CA SER A 97 -2.24 -0.93 -1.92
C SER A 97 -1.34 -2.16 -1.83
N TYR A 98 -1.93 -3.34 -1.65
CA TYR A 98 -1.22 -4.60 -1.55
C TYR A 98 -1.26 -5.37 -2.88
N TRP A 99 -0.11 -5.87 -3.33
CA TRP A 99 -0.04 -6.67 -4.57
C TRP A 99 0.92 -7.86 -4.49
N SER A 100 1.82 -7.93 -3.50
CA SER A 100 2.79 -9.01 -3.35
C SER A 100 3.20 -9.21 -1.90
N PHE A 101 3.37 -10.47 -1.51
CA PHE A 101 3.81 -10.85 -0.16
C PHE A 101 5.19 -10.30 0.21
N PHE A 102 6.03 -10.00 -0.76
CA PHE A 102 7.36 -9.41 -0.56
C PHE A 102 7.31 -8.08 0.22
N PHE A 103 6.22 -7.34 0.13
CA PHE A 103 6.04 -6.07 0.82
C PHE A 103 5.39 -6.19 2.21
N ILE A 104 4.98 -7.41 2.62
CA ILE A 104 4.34 -7.61 3.93
C ILE A 104 5.20 -7.07 5.09
N PRO A 105 6.53 -7.29 5.16
CA PRO A 105 7.33 -6.81 6.29
C PRO A 105 7.24 -5.28 6.47
N ILE A 106 7.43 -4.51 5.39
CA ILE A 106 7.32 -3.04 5.44
C ILE A 106 5.90 -2.60 5.78
N TYR A 107 4.87 -3.24 5.21
CA TYR A 107 3.48 -2.90 5.52
C TYR A 107 3.13 -3.18 6.98
N MET A 108 3.56 -4.32 7.53
CA MET A 108 3.35 -4.64 8.94
C MET A 108 4.02 -3.62 9.87
N PHE A 109 5.20 -3.15 9.51
CA PHE A 109 5.91 -2.10 10.23
C PHE A 109 5.13 -0.78 10.19
N LEU A 110 4.70 -0.35 9.00
CA LEU A 110 3.98 0.91 8.80
C LEU A 110 2.58 0.91 9.44
N LEU A 111 1.88 -0.23 9.48
CA LEU A 111 0.61 -0.38 10.21
C LEU A 111 0.75 -0.08 11.71
N GLY A 112 1.94 -0.25 12.29
CA GLY A 112 2.23 0.15 13.66
C GLY A 112 2.26 1.66 13.89
N SER A 113 2.24 2.47 12.84
CA SER A 113 2.30 3.93 12.90
C SER A 113 0.94 4.60 13.08
N ILE A 114 -0.14 3.84 13.00
CA ILE A 114 -1.52 4.31 13.14
C ILE A 114 -2.31 3.48 14.14
N LYS A 115 -3.29 4.09 14.81
CA LYS A 115 -4.15 3.42 15.77
C LYS A 115 -4.98 2.32 15.09
N LYS A 116 -5.35 1.30 15.85
CA LYS A 116 -6.27 0.25 15.42
C LYS A 116 -7.65 0.86 15.09
N GLY A 117 -8.36 0.29 14.12
CA GLY A 117 -9.65 0.80 13.64
C GLY A 117 -9.55 1.70 12.39
N HIS A 118 -8.32 2.05 11.99
CA HIS A 118 -8.05 2.99 10.88
C HIS A 118 -7.18 2.41 9.76
N ARG A 119 -6.98 1.09 9.74
CA ARG A 119 -6.05 0.35 8.87
C ARG A 119 -6.81 -0.35 7.75
N TYR A 120 -6.70 0.17 6.54
CA TYR A 120 -7.35 -0.35 5.35
C TYR A 120 -6.31 -0.93 4.40
N VAL A 121 -6.59 -2.07 3.80
CA VAL A 121 -5.73 -2.64 2.76
C VAL A 121 -6.57 -2.99 1.54
N LEU A 122 -6.18 -2.43 0.40
CA LEU A 122 -6.73 -2.73 -0.91
C LEU A 122 -5.88 -3.83 -1.57
N PHE A 123 -6.46 -4.99 -1.75
CA PHE A 123 -5.81 -6.14 -2.35
C PHE A 123 -6.01 -6.17 -3.86
N HIS A 124 -4.96 -5.93 -4.63
CA HIS A 124 -4.94 -6.13 -6.07
C HIS A 124 -4.83 -7.62 -6.41
N ASN A 125 -3.90 -8.32 -5.72
CA ASN A 125 -3.74 -9.76 -5.75
C ASN A 125 -3.62 -10.26 -4.31
N VAL A 126 -4.31 -11.35 -3.97
CA VAL A 126 -4.25 -11.92 -2.61
C VAL A 126 -3.10 -12.91 -2.48
N ILE A 127 -2.98 -13.80 -3.47
CA ILE A 127 -1.96 -14.86 -3.51
C ILE A 127 -1.30 -14.85 -4.88
N SER A 128 0.02 -15.10 -4.93
CA SER A 128 0.73 -15.30 -6.19
C SER A 128 0.29 -16.60 -6.87
N HIS A 129 0.45 -16.70 -8.19
CA HIS A 129 0.13 -17.92 -8.94
C HIS A 129 0.93 -19.16 -8.49
N GLU A 130 2.06 -18.97 -7.82
CA GLU A 130 2.92 -20.04 -7.33
C GLU A 130 2.46 -20.65 -6.00
N ASN A 131 1.42 -20.11 -5.36
CA ASN A 131 0.71 -20.63 -4.18
C ASN A 131 1.62 -21.19 -3.07
N ARG A 132 2.66 -20.43 -2.70
CA ARG A 132 3.66 -20.83 -1.73
C ARG A 132 3.09 -20.86 -0.31
N ILE A 133 3.39 -21.92 0.46
CA ILE A 133 2.93 -22.09 1.85
C ILE A 133 3.35 -20.88 2.72
N PHE A 134 4.56 -20.37 2.51
CA PHE A 134 5.08 -19.19 3.22
C PHE A 134 4.23 -17.94 2.98
N GLU A 135 3.75 -17.75 1.75
CA GLU A 135 2.91 -16.60 1.39
C GLU A 135 1.61 -16.60 2.22
N LYS A 136 0.94 -17.73 2.32
CA LYS A 136 -0.29 -17.87 3.12
C LYS A 136 -0.04 -17.59 4.61
N PHE A 137 1.08 -18.06 5.14
CA PHE A 137 1.44 -17.82 6.55
C PHE A 137 1.64 -16.33 6.84
N PHE A 138 2.48 -15.65 6.05
CA PHE A 138 2.72 -14.22 6.23
C PHE A 138 1.47 -13.38 5.95
N LEU A 139 0.69 -13.75 4.95
CA LEU A 139 -0.58 -13.10 4.63
C LEU A 139 -1.57 -13.22 5.79
N LYS A 140 -1.67 -14.39 6.44
CA LYS A 140 -2.51 -14.59 7.62
C LYS A 140 -2.11 -13.68 8.78
N LEU A 141 -0.79 -13.52 9.03
CA LEU A 141 -0.28 -12.61 10.06
C LEU A 141 -0.59 -11.15 9.72
N PHE A 142 -0.45 -10.78 8.45
CA PHE A 142 -0.72 -9.44 7.97
C PHE A 142 -2.21 -9.08 8.08
N ILE A 143 -3.11 -9.94 7.61
CA ILE A 143 -4.55 -9.71 7.65
C ILE A 143 -5.05 -9.52 9.09
N LYS A 144 -4.48 -10.22 10.08
CA LYS A 144 -4.82 -10.03 11.49
C LYS A 144 -4.55 -8.62 12.03
N LYS A 145 -3.69 -7.84 11.37
CA LYS A 145 -3.35 -6.45 11.75
C LYS A 145 -4.18 -5.41 11.00
N ILE A 146 -5.00 -5.84 10.06
CA ILE A 146 -5.84 -4.99 9.21
C ILE A 146 -7.21 -4.87 9.86
N ASP A 147 -7.83 -3.69 9.77
CA ASP A 147 -9.17 -3.45 10.28
C ASP A 147 -10.23 -3.62 9.20
N ARG A 148 -9.86 -3.35 7.93
CA ARG A 148 -10.74 -3.52 6.76
C ARG A 148 -9.94 -3.99 5.54
N CYS A 149 -10.39 -5.08 4.93
CA CYS A 149 -9.90 -5.56 3.65
C CYS A 149 -10.80 -5.06 2.53
N ILE A 150 -10.22 -4.47 1.50
CA ILE A 150 -10.92 -4.05 0.30
C ILE A 150 -10.43 -4.95 -0.83
N VAL A 151 -11.33 -5.57 -1.55
CA VAL A 151 -11.01 -6.48 -2.66
C VAL A 151 -11.73 -6.06 -3.94
N MET A 152 -11.15 -6.38 -5.08
CA MET A 152 -11.66 -5.95 -6.39
C MET A 152 -12.60 -6.97 -7.04
N ASN A 153 -12.64 -8.21 -6.52
CA ASN A 153 -13.47 -9.27 -7.08
C ASN A 153 -13.83 -10.33 -6.02
N LYS A 154 -14.87 -11.12 -6.32
CA LYS A 154 -15.36 -12.19 -5.45
C LYS A 154 -14.37 -13.34 -5.23
N TYR A 155 -13.45 -13.56 -6.15
CA TYR A 155 -12.42 -14.58 -5.99
C TYR A 155 -11.45 -14.20 -4.87
N ASN A 156 -10.94 -12.97 -4.88
CA ASN A 156 -10.08 -12.43 -3.83
C ASN A 156 -10.80 -12.37 -2.47
N GLU A 157 -12.09 -12.04 -2.45
CA GLU A 157 -12.92 -12.08 -1.25
C GLU A 157 -12.93 -13.48 -0.61
N LYS A 158 -13.25 -14.50 -1.40
CA LYS A 158 -13.23 -15.90 -0.95
C LYS A 158 -11.87 -16.31 -0.39
N LEU A 159 -10.78 -15.93 -1.06
CA LEU A 159 -9.42 -16.24 -0.59
C LEU A 159 -9.12 -15.59 0.76
N ILE A 160 -9.47 -14.32 0.95
CA ILE A 160 -9.26 -13.62 2.23
C ILE A 160 -10.08 -14.27 3.34
N LEU A 161 -11.36 -14.58 3.10
CA LEU A 161 -12.23 -15.25 4.07
C LEU A 161 -11.76 -16.66 4.42
N GLN A 162 -11.15 -17.41 3.49
CA GLN A 162 -10.50 -18.70 3.79
C GLN A 162 -9.29 -18.56 4.71
N ILE A 163 -8.53 -17.45 4.57
CA ILE A 163 -7.35 -17.18 5.40
C ILE A 163 -7.75 -16.63 6.77
N ASN A 164 -8.73 -15.76 6.82
CA ASN A 164 -9.29 -15.16 8.03
C ASN A 164 -10.80 -14.92 7.87
N PRO A 165 -11.65 -15.81 8.43
CA PRO A 165 -13.11 -15.69 8.32
C PRO A 165 -13.71 -14.41 8.95
N LYS A 166 -12.91 -13.67 9.72
CA LYS A 166 -13.31 -12.41 10.38
C LYS A 166 -12.77 -11.16 9.68
N ALA A 167 -12.17 -11.31 8.49
CA ALA A 167 -11.57 -10.21 7.73
C ALA A 167 -12.62 -9.26 7.13
#